data_9aaea9c3471d03957509b06205122a29
#
_entry.id   9aaea9c3471d03957509b06205122a29
#
_cell.length_a   1.000
_cell.length_b   1.000
_cell.length_c   1.000
_cell.angle_alpha   90.00
_cell.angle_beta   90.00
_cell.angle_gamma   90.00
#
_symmetry.space_group_name_H-M   'P 1'
#
loop_
_entity.id
_entity.type
_entity.pdbx_description
1 polymer ?
#
loop_
_entity_poly.entity_id
_entity_poly.type
_entity_poly.pdbx_seq_one_letter_code
_entity_poly.pdbx_strand_id
1 'polypeptide(L)'
;MAAEEVLRTVYGRVFGEMHGLLYAYNALVIALLSAFLCLTQYKIYTSMSAYAFLKQVEALPLPLVESCLLTALSFLMLVLFGGLYRMDHSDRRPRLYLLLMLEIAACMALMRGVNFAYDGVVLLVVADLMQRYEGQHRAYFLIGALVVLYLIANVNLALYQTKVIPFESYVAYYNSETQSILRALRSACSSLNTILFISYIVLLIRHKNEERARIRLLNEKL
;
A
#
# COMPACT_ATOMS: atom_id res chain seq x y z
N MET A 1 15.17 28.56 -22.56
CA MET A 1 15.96 27.31 -22.62
C MET A 1 16.54 26.94 -21.26
N ALA A 2 17.48 27.70 -20.67
CA ALA A 2 18.10 27.31 -19.38
C ALA A 2 17.12 27.18 -18.20
N ALA A 3 16.16 28.09 -18.03
CA ALA A 3 15.17 28.04 -16.97
C ALA A 3 14.20 26.84 -17.08
N GLU A 4 13.85 26.45 -18.30
CA GLU A 4 13.01 25.26 -18.55
C GLU A 4 13.75 23.94 -18.25
N GLU A 5 15.05 23.90 -18.52
CA GLU A 5 15.88 22.72 -18.26
C GLU A 5 16.12 22.52 -16.77
N VAL A 6 16.29 23.61 -16.03
CA VAL A 6 16.35 23.62 -14.55
C VAL A 6 15.03 23.16 -13.95
N LEU A 7 13.91 23.72 -14.41
CA LEU A 7 12.57 23.30 -13.95
C LEU A 7 12.36 21.80 -14.19
N ARG A 8 12.73 21.27 -15.35
CA ARG A 8 12.61 19.86 -15.69
C ARG A 8 13.40 18.96 -14.76
N THR A 9 14.64 19.33 -14.47
CA THR A 9 15.52 18.55 -13.59
C THR A 9 14.95 18.54 -12.17
N VAL A 10 14.42 19.67 -11.72
CA VAL A 10 13.77 19.80 -10.41
C VAL A 10 12.49 18.97 -10.35
N TYR A 11 11.59 19.08 -11.35
CA TYR A 11 10.34 18.29 -11.36
C TYR A 11 10.59 16.78 -11.45
N GLY A 12 11.52 16.32 -12.29
CA GLY A 12 11.86 14.90 -12.38
C GLY A 12 12.43 14.35 -11.07
N ARG A 13 13.26 15.15 -10.39
CA ARG A 13 13.79 14.79 -9.07
C ARG A 13 12.69 14.76 -8.01
N VAL A 14 11.87 15.82 -7.92
CA VAL A 14 10.74 15.90 -6.97
C VAL A 14 9.74 14.76 -7.18
N PHE A 15 9.46 14.39 -8.44
CA PHE A 15 8.58 13.27 -8.75
C PHE A 15 9.15 11.93 -8.27
N GLY A 16 10.44 11.66 -8.51
CA GLY A 16 11.11 10.46 -8.01
C GLY A 16 11.19 10.42 -6.49
N GLU A 17 11.47 11.55 -5.86
CA GLU A 17 11.49 11.70 -4.40
C GLU A 17 10.10 11.48 -3.79
N MET A 18 9.03 12.00 -4.38
CA MET A 18 7.64 11.80 -3.91
C MET A 18 7.19 10.34 -3.99
N HIS A 19 7.58 9.63 -5.05
CA HIS A 19 7.32 8.19 -5.15
C HIS A 19 8.05 7.42 -4.05
N GLY A 20 9.34 7.71 -3.86
CA GLY A 20 10.14 7.13 -2.78
C GLY A 20 9.56 7.46 -1.38
N LEU A 21 9.10 8.70 -1.19
CA LEU A 21 8.44 9.12 0.05
C LEU A 21 7.16 8.33 0.32
N LEU A 22 6.34 8.06 -0.72
CA LEU A 22 5.11 7.27 -0.58
C LEU A 22 5.43 5.84 -0.11
N TYR A 23 6.47 5.20 -0.69
CA TYR A 23 6.92 3.89 -0.25
C TYR A 23 7.51 3.90 1.17
N ALA A 24 8.37 4.87 1.48
CA ALA A 24 8.98 5.01 2.80
C ALA A 24 7.93 5.27 3.90
N TYR A 25 6.93 6.10 3.59
CA TYR A 25 5.81 6.35 4.50
C TYR A 25 5.01 5.08 4.78
N ASN A 26 4.63 4.32 3.73
CA ASN A 26 3.91 3.06 3.90
C ASN A 26 4.75 2.03 4.68
N ALA A 27 6.07 1.96 4.43
CA ALA A 27 6.98 1.11 5.21
C ALA A 27 6.94 1.45 6.71
N LEU A 28 7.00 2.75 7.03
CA LEU A 28 6.93 3.23 8.41
C LEU A 28 5.58 2.86 9.07
N VAL A 29 4.46 3.11 8.39
CA VAL A 29 3.12 2.79 8.92
C VAL A 29 2.97 1.29 9.14
N ILE A 30 3.41 0.46 8.19
CA ILE A 30 3.38 -1.00 8.30
C ILE A 30 4.24 -1.48 9.46
N ALA A 31 5.45 -0.94 9.61
CA ALA A 31 6.33 -1.27 10.72
C ALA A 31 5.72 -0.92 12.08
N LEU A 32 5.13 0.26 12.21
CA LEU A 32 4.44 0.69 13.44
C LEU A 32 3.24 -0.19 13.76
N LEU A 33 2.39 -0.51 12.77
CA LEU A 33 1.23 -1.38 12.97
C LEU A 33 1.65 -2.82 13.28
N SER A 34 2.65 -3.36 12.58
CA SER A 34 3.19 -4.69 12.86
C SER A 34 3.76 -4.76 14.28
N ALA A 35 4.55 -3.76 14.69
CA ALA A 35 5.06 -3.67 16.05
C ALA A 35 3.94 -3.60 17.09
N PHE A 36 2.91 -2.78 16.85
CA PHE A 36 1.75 -2.67 17.74
C PHE A 36 1.03 -4.03 17.87
N LEU A 37 0.74 -4.70 16.76
CA LEU A 37 0.06 -6.01 16.77
C LEU A 37 0.92 -7.06 17.50
N CYS A 38 2.23 -7.11 17.22
CA CYS A 38 3.16 -8.03 17.87
C CYS A 38 3.28 -7.79 19.36
N LEU A 39 3.44 -6.53 19.80
CA LEU A 39 3.52 -6.17 21.21
C LEU A 39 2.23 -6.47 21.97
N THR A 40 1.08 -6.22 21.32
CA THR A 40 -0.22 -6.52 21.93
C THR A 40 -0.43 -8.03 22.06
N GLN A 41 -0.11 -8.81 21.03
CA GLN A 41 -0.14 -10.28 21.10
C GLN A 41 0.76 -10.80 22.22
N TYR A 42 2.00 -10.31 22.31
CA TYR A 42 2.93 -10.70 23.36
C TYR A 42 2.36 -10.41 24.77
N LYS A 43 1.80 -9.21 24.98
CA LYS A 43 1.16 -8.84 26.24
C LYS A 43 -0.02 -9.74 26.58
N ILE A 44 -0.87 -10.06 25.59
CA ILE A 44 -2.00 -10.97 25.77
C ILE A 44 -1.54 -12.36 26.20
N TYR A 45 -0.49 -12.91 25.58
CA TYR A 45 0.04 -14.22 25.92
C TYR A 45 0.71 -14.27 27.30
N THR A 46 1.30 -13.19 27.75
CA THR A 46 2.03 -13.13 29.02
C THR A 46 1.16 -12.69 30.20
N SER A 47 -0.04 -12.17 29.96
CA SER A 47 -0.95 -11.70 31.03
C SER A 47 -1.99 -12.77 31.42
N MET A 48 -2.34 -12.82 32.71
CA MET A 48 -3.43 -13.69 33.18
C MET A 48 -4.81 -13.34 32.60
N SER A 49 -5.00 -12.11 32.11
CA SER A 49 -6.20 -11.66 31.41
C SER A 49 -6.30 -12.21 29.98
N ALA A 50 -5.25 -12.82 29.46
CA ALA A 50 -5.22 -13.46 28.14
C ALA A 50 -6.31 -14.51 27.97
N TYR A 51 -6.64 -15.25 29.02
CA TYR A 51 -7.64 -16.31 28.96
C TYR A 51 -9.04 -15.78 28.60
N ALA A 52 -9.45 -14.67 29.12
CA ALA A 52 -10.74 -14.05 28.80
C ALA A 52 -10.76 -13.54 27.35
N PHE A 53 -9.66 -12.95 26.88
CA PHE A 53 -9.50 -12.47 25.50
C PHE A 53 -9.41 -13.64 24.52
N LEU A 54 -8.62 -14.68 24.80
CA LEU A 54 -8.47 -15.87 23.98
C LEU A 54 -9.78 -16.67 23.89
N LYS A 55 -10.62 -16.64 24.91
CA LYS A 55 -11.94 -17.26 24.90
C LYS A 55 -12.94 -16.53 23.98
N GLN A 56 -12.77 -15.21 23.83
CA GLN A 56 -13.53 -14.41 22.86
C GLN A 56 -12.99 -14.60 21.43
N VAL A 57 -11.72 -14.95 21.32
CA VAL A 57 -10.99 -15.07 20.04
C VAL A 57 -10.48 -16.51 19.94
N GLU A 58 -11.28 -17.42 19.41
CA GLU A 58 -11.03 -18.87 19.36
C GLU A 58 -9.69 -19.30 18.75
N ALA A 59 -9.00 -18.47 18.02
CA ALA A 59 -7.61 -18.66 17.60
C ALA A 59 -6.99 -17.37 17.08
N LEU A 60 -5.77 -17.07 17.49
CA LEU A 60 -4.94 -16.04 16.83
C LEU A 60 -4.57 -16.55 15.44
N PRO A 61 -4.73 -15.74 14.39
CA PRO A 61 -4.69 -16.21 13.00
C PRO A 61 -3.30 -16.67 12.56
N LEU A 62 -2.25 -16.11 13.15
CA LEU A 62 -0.86 -16.46 12.86
C LEU A 62 0.00 -16.29 14.14
N PRO A 63 0.96 -17.19 14.39
CA PRO A 63 1.99 -16.99 15.40
C PRO A 63 2.75 -15.68 15.14
N LEU A 64 3.22 -15.05 16.21
CA LEU A 64 3.86 -13.73 16.19
C LEU A 64 5.00 -13.65 15.16
N VAL A 65 5.87 -14.66 15.14
CA VAL A 65 7.03 -14.73 14.24
C VAL A 65 6.58 -14.85 12.77
N GLU A 66 5.60 -15.70 12.51
CA GLU A 66 5.06 -15.90 11.15
C GLU A 66 4.40 -14.63 10.62
N SER A 67 3.65 -13.91 11.44
CA SER A 67 3.04 -12.62 11.07
C SER A 67 4.09 -11.58 10.72
N CYS A 68 5.15 -11.44 11.53
CA CYS A 68 6.25 -10.51 11.27
C CYS A 68 7.01 -10.89 9.99
N LEU A 69 7.33 -12.17 9.81
CA LEU A 69 8.01 -12.66 8.61
C LEU A 69 7.15 -12.45 7.36
N LEU A 70 5.86 -12.79 7.42
CA LEU A 70 4.94 -12.59 6.31
C LEU A 70 4.87 -11.11 5.93
N THR A 71 4.76 -10.21 6.90
CA THR A 71 4.72 -8.77 6.68
C THR A 71 6.00 -8.26 6.02
N ALA A 72 7.17 -8.64 6.57
CA ALA A 72 8.46 -8.19 6.06
C ALA A 72 8.74 -8.72 4.64
N LEU A 73 8.52 -10.02 4.41
CA LEU A 73 8.75 -10.64 3.10
C LEU A 73 7.76 -10.11 2.06
N SER A 74 6.49 -9.95 2.42
CA SER A 74 5.48 -9.42 1.49
C SER A 74 5.75 -7.97 1.12
N PHE A 75 6.22 -7.14 2.05
CA PHE A 75 6.62 -5.77 1.75
C PHE A 75 7.85 -5.72 0.84
N LEU A 76 8.85 -6.56 1.10
CA LEU A 76 10.02 -6.67 0.23
C LEU A 76 9.62 -7.10 -1.18
N MET A 77 8.74 -8.11 -1.32
CA MET A 77 8.22 -8.57 -2.61
C MET A 77 7.41 -7.48 -3.32
N LEU A 78 6.60 -6.72 -2.59
CA LEU A 78 5.86 -5.59 -3.14
C LEU A 78 6.80 -4.55 -3.77
N VAL A 79 7.84 -4.14 -3.04
CA VAL A 79 8.86 -3.19 -3.52
C VAL A 79 9.62 -3.75 -4.72
N LEU A 80 9.97 -5.03 -4.69
CA LEU A 80 10.70 -5.71 -5.76
C LEU A 80 9.85 -5.76 -7.05
N PHE A 81 8.63 -6.29 -6.96
CA PHE A 81 7.76 -6.46 -8.13
C PHE A 81 7.28 -5.12 -8.67
N GLY A 82 6.90 -4.16 -7.82
CA GLY A 82 6.59 -2.80 -8.24
C GLY A 82 7.78 -2.11 -8.92
N GLY A 83 9.00 -2.28 -8.39
CA GLY A 83 10.23 -1.81 -9.01
C GLY A 83 10.49 -2.44 -10.38
N LEU A 84 10.40 -3.77 -10.48
CA LEU A 84 10.57 -4.50 -11.75
C LEU A 84 9.50 -4.12 -12.77
N TYR A 85 8.24 -3.96 -12.33
CA TYR A 85 7.14 -3.54 -13.17
C TYR A 85 7.36 -2.15 -13.79
N ARG A 86 7.91 -1.21 -13.03
CA ARG A 86 8.24 0.14 -13.50
C ARG A 86 9.44 0.17 -14.43
N MET A 87 10.48 -0.62 -14.13
CA MET A 87 11.73 -0.65 -14.90
C MET A 87 11.62 -1.46 -16.19
N ASP A 88 10.63 -2.33 -16.32
CA ASP A 88 10.49 -3.18 -17.50
C ASP A 88 10.00 -2.34 -18.71
N HIS A 89 10.91 -2.00 -19.61
CA HIS A 89 10.63 -1.30 -20.88
C HIS A 89 10.21 -2.26 -21.99
N SER A 90 10.09 -3.56 -21.69
CA SER A 90 9.67 -4.56 -22.66
C SER A 90 8.19 -4.42 -23.00
N ASP A 91 7.87 -4.40 -24.30
CA ASP A 91 6.48 -4.46 -24.79
C ASP A 91 5.83 -5.85 -24.66
N ARG A 92 6.50 -6.79 -24.01
CA ARG A 92 5.98 -8.15 -23.79
C ARG A 92 4.86 -8.13 -22.75
N ARG A 93 3.64 -7.95 -23.22
CA ARG A 93 2.41 -7.90 -22.41
C ARG A 93 2.28 -9.01 -21.35
N PRO A 94 2.56 -10.31 -21.67
CA PRO A 94 2.36 -11.36 -20.65
C PRO A 94 3.27 -11.21 -19.45
N ARG A 95 4.52 -10.77 -19.62
CA ARG A 95 5.45 -10.53 -18.52
C ARG A 95 4.97 -9.39 -17.61
N LEU A 96 4.46 -8.32 -18.21
CA LEU A 96 3.94 -7.16 -17.44
C LEU A 96 2.72 -7.53 -16.60
N TYR A 97 1.79 -8.28 -17.17
CA TYR A 97 0.64 -8.78 -16.40
C TYR A 97 1.07 -9.72 -15.28
N LEU A 98 2.08 -10.57 -15.51
CA LEU A 98 2.62 -11.43 -14.47
C LEU A 98 3.22 -10.62 -13.32
N LEU A 99 4.05 -9.61 -13.61
CA LEU A 99 4.63 -8.75 -12.58
C LEU A 99 3.56 -8.01 -11.79
N LEU A 100 2.54 -7.47 -12.46
CA LEU A 100 1.41 -6.82 -11.79
C LEU A 100 0.63 -7.80 -10.90
N MET A 101 0.38 -9.02 -11.35
CA MET A 101 -0.29 -10.04 -10.54
C MET A 101 0.53 -10.43 -9.31
N LEU A 102 1.86 -10.53 -9.46
CA LEU A 102 2.76 -10.80 -8.33
C LEU A 102 2.79 -9.64 -7.34
N GLU A 103 2.76 -8.41 -7.82
CA GLU A 103 2.68 -7.20 -6.99
C GLU A 103 1.35 -7.15 -6.21
N ILE A 104 0.21 -7.43 -6.87
CA ILE A 104 -1.10 -7.51 -6.22
C ILE A 104 -1.10 -8.64 -5.17
N ALA A 105 -0.55 -9.81 -5.50
CA ALA A 105 -0.47 -10.93 -4.56
C ALA A 105 0.39 -10.57 -3.33
N ALA A 106 1.52 -9.89 -3.53
CA ALA A 106 2.37 -9.38 -2.44
C ALA A 106 1.62 -8.35 -1.58
N CYS A 107 0.85 -7.44 -2.20
CA CYS A 107 0.00 -6.47 -1.51
C CYS A 107 -1.05 -7.17 -0.63
N MET A 108 -1.73 -8.17 -1.15
CA MET A 108 -2.74 -8.94 -0.40
C MET A 108 -2.10 -9.74 0.76
N ALA A 109 -0.95 -10.37 0.53
CA ALA A 109 -0.20 -11.07 1.57
C ALA A 109 0.27 -10.11 2.67
N LEU A 110 0.71 -8.90 2.31
CA LEU A 110 1.08 -7.86 3.25
C LEU A 110 -0.10 -7.40 4.10
N MET A 111 -1.25 -7.14 3.48
CA MET A 111 -2.48 -6.80 4.20
C MET A 111 -2.88 -7.91 5.18
N ARG A 112 -2.74 -9.17 4.77
CA ARG A 112 -2.96 -10.33 5.65
C ARG A 112 -1.98 -10.34 6.81
N GLY A 113 -0.70 -10.03 6.59
CA GLY A 113 0.33 -9.97 7.62
C GLY A 113 0.05 -8.93 8.71
N VAL A 114 -0.56 -7.79 8.35
CA VAL A 114 -1.03 -6.76 9.29
C VAL A 114 -2.51 -6.92 9.70
N ASN A 115 -3.10 -8.10 9.52
CA ASN A 115 -4.50 -8.40 9.84
C ASN A 115 -5.51 -7.40 9.24
N PHE A 116 -5.28 -6.93 8.02
CA PHE A 116 -6.11 -5.92 7.35
C PHE A 116 -6.30 -4.62 8.15
N ALA A 117 -5.38 -4.33 9.09
CA ALA A 117 -5.43 -3.11 9.86
C ALA A 117 -5.17 -1.85 9.02
N TYR A 118 -4.53 -2.01 7.86
CA TYR A 118 -4.14 -0.92 6.96
C TYR A 118 -4.31 -1.32 5.50
N ASP A 119 -5.11 -0.56 4.78
CA ASP A 119 -5.44 -0.73 3.37
C ASP A 119 -4.68 0.24 2.44
N GLY A 120 -3.97 1.21 3.01
CA GLY A 120 -3.23 2.23 2.26
C GLY A 120 -2.17 1.68 1.31
N VAL A 121 -1.74 0.43 1.52
CA VAL A 121 -0.79 -0.29 0.64
C VAL A 121 -1.33 -0.46 -0.78
N VAL A 122 -2.64 -0.59 -0.94
CA VAL A 122 -3.29 -0.70 -2.25
C VAL A 122 -2.99 0.52 -3.13
N LEU A 123 -2.83 1.70 -2.50
CA LEU A 123 -2.50 2.94 -3.21
C LEU A 123 -1.09 2.89 -3.84
N LEU A 124 -0.16 2.07 -3.32
CA LEU A 124 1.15 1.86 -3.95
C LEU A 124 1.00 1.15 -5.30
N VAL A 125 0.22 0.07 -5.33
CA VAL A 125 -0.06 -0.67 -6.57
C VAL A 125 -0.77 0.22 -7.58
N VAL A 126 -1.73 1.04 -7.13
CA VAL A 126 -2.41 2.03 -7.99
C VAL A 126 -1.43 3.08 -8.51
N ALA A 127 -0.49 3.56 -7.67
CA ALA A 127 0.52 4.52 -8.08
C ALA A 127 1.42 3.96 -9.19
N ASP A 128 1.90 2.73 -9.04
CA ASP A 128 2.75 2.05 -10.03
C ASP A 128 2.01 1.79 -11.35
N LEU A 129 0.74 1.39 -11.25
CA LEU A 129 -0.14 1.20 -12.40
C LEU A 129 -0.37 2.51 -13.16
N MET A 130 -0.67 3.60 -12.45
CA MET A 130 -0.93 4.91 -13.03
C MET A 130 0.33 5.49 -13.68
N GLN A 131 1.49 5.28 -13.10
CA GLN A 131 2.77 5.72 -13.68
C GLN A 131 2.97 5.12 -15.08
N ARG A 132 2.56 3.87 -15.30
CA ARG A 132 2.77 3.17 -16.56
C ARG A 132 1.67 3.43 -17.60
N TYR A 133 0.41 3.43 -17.20
CA TYR A 133 -0.75 3.43 -18.10
C TYR A 133 -1.57 4.71 -18.07
N GLU A 134 -1.00 5.81 -17.62
CA GLU A 134 -1.73 7.06 -17.49
C GLU A 134 -2.42 7.47 -18.80
N GLY A 135 -3.70 7.86 -18.68
CA GLY A 135 -4.53 8.28 -19.80
C GLY A 135 -4.95 7.17 -20.75
N GLN A 136 -4.67 5.91 -20.45
CA GLN A 136 -5.16 4.76 -21.21
C GLN A 136 -6.39 4.15 -20.52
N HIS A 137 -7.42 3.80 -21.30
CA HIS A 137 -8.60 3.10 -20.77
C HIS A 137 -8.25 1.82 -19.99
N ARG A 138 -7.13 1.19 -20.35
CA ARG A 138 -6.61 0.00 -19.66
C ARG A 138 -6.25 0.26 -18.19
N ALA A 139 -5.70 1.43 -17.87
CA ALA A 139 -5.38 1.78 -16.49
C ALA A 139 -6.64 1.81 -15.62
N TYR A 140 -7.68 2.46 -16.10
CA TYR A 140 -8.95 2.55 -15.38
C TYR A 140 -9.60 1.17 -15.20
N PHE A 141 -9.53 0.32 -16.24
CA PHE A 141 -10.02 -1.06 -16.15
C PHE A 141 -9.24 -1.87 -15.08
N LEU A 142 -7.92 -1.80 -15.07
CA LEU A 142 -7.08 -2.52 -14.11
C LEU A 142 -7.26 -1.99 -12.69
N ILE A 143 -7.40 -0.68 -12.51
CA ILE A 143 -7.73 -0.07 -11.21
C ILE A 143 -9.11 -0.55 -10.74
N GLY A 144 -10.11 -0.55 -11.62
CA GLY A 144 -11.43 -1.08 -11.32
C GLY A 144 -11.38 -2.54 -10.91
N ALA A 145 -10.62 -3.38 -11.63
CA ALA A 145 -10.41 -4.78 -11.30
C ALA A 145 -9.72 -4.95 -9.93
N LEU A 146 -8.72 -4.12 -9.62
CA LEU A 146 -8.05 -4.13 -8.30
C LEU A 146 -9.02 -3.77 -7.17
N VAL A 147 -9.84 -2.74 -7.37
CA VAL A 147 -10.87 -2.33 -6.39
C VAL A 147 -11.89 -3.46 -6.18
N VAL A 148 -12.36 -4.09 -7.26
CA VAL A 148 -13.29 -5.23 -7.17
C VAL A 148 -12.63 -6.40 -6.44
N LEU A 149 -11.38 -6.73 -6.74
CA LEU A 149 -10.64 -7.78 -6.06
C LEU A 149 -10.51 -7.50 -4.55
N TYR A 150 -10.20 -6.25 -4.20
CA TYR A 150 -10.14 -5.80 -2.81
C TYR A 150 -11.49 -5.94 -2.09
N LEU A 151 -12.59 -5.52 -2.74
CA LEU A 151 -13.94 -5.67 -2.19
C LEU A 151 -14.32 -7.14 -2.01
N ILE A 152 -14.04 -8.01 -2.99
CA ILE A 152 -14.27 -9.45 -2.90
C ILE A 152 -13.48 -10.05 -1.74
N ALA A 153 -12.22 -9.68 -1.57
CA ALA A 153 -11.39 -10.16 -0.47
C ALA A 153 -11.97 -9.77 0.89
N ASN A 154 -12.44 -8.51 1.04
CA ASN A 154 -13.07 -8.05 2.27
C ASN A 154 -14.40 -8.78 2.56
N VAL A 155 -15.23 -9.00 1.55
CA VAL A 155 -16.50 -9.75 1.70
C VAL A 155 -16.22 -11.20 2.07
N ASN A 156 -15.27 -11.87 1.40
CA ASN A 156 -14.88 -13.22 1.74
C ASN A 156 -14.36 -13.35 3.19
N LEU A 157 -13.55 -12.39 3.64
CA LEU A 157 -13.09 -12.33 5.01
C LEU A 157 -14.24 -12.25 6.03
N ALA A 158 -15.29 -11.49 5.68
CA ALA A 158 -16.48 -11.37 6.54
C ALA A 158 -17.35 -12.62 6.52
N LEU A 159 -17.55 -13.25 5.35
CA LEU A 159 -18.45 -14.39 5.17
C LEU A 159 -17.84 -15.72 5.64
N TYR A 160 -16.55 -15.96 5.36
CA TYR A 160 -15.90 -17.25 5.68
C TYR A 160 -15.30 -17.30 7.07
N GLN A 161 -15.56 -16.29 7.94
CA GLN A 161 -14.99 -16.25 9.29
C GLN A 161 -13.50 -16.65 9.29
N THR A 162 -12.77 -16.26 8.21
CA THR A 162 -11.34 -16.45 8.24
C THR A 162 -10.87 -15.77 9.51
N LYS A 163 -10.18 -16.50 10.36
CA LYS A 163 -9.78 -16.11 11.72
C LYS A 163 -8.82 -14.89 11.68
N VAL A 164 -9.33 -13.78 11.16
CA VAL A 164 -8.67 -12.48 11.19
C VAL A 164 -9.24 -11.72 12.36
N ILE A 165 -8.40 -11.44 13.32
CA ILE A 165 -8.77 -10.60 14.44
C ILE A 165 -8.71 -9.16 13.97
N PRO A 166 -9.83 -8.43 13.90
CA PRO A 166 -9.83 -7.05 13.47
C PRO A 166 -8.98 -6.18 14.40
N PHE A 167 -8.42 -5.10 13.85
CA PHE A 167 -7.63 -4.14 14.60
C PHE A 167 -8.33 -3.66 15.90
N GLU A 168 -9.64 -3.46 15.84
CA GLU A 168 -10.45 -3.02 16.99
C GLU A 168 -10.39 -3.98 18.17
N SER A 169 -10.26 -5.28 17.94
CA SER A 169 -10.11 -6.27 19.02
C SER A 169 -8.78 -6.11 19.76
N TYR A 170 -7.68 -5.77 19.03
CA TYR A 170 -6.40 -5.47 19.68
C TYR A 170 -6.45 -4.16 20.45
N VAL A 171 -7.14 -3.15 19.92
CA VAL A 171 -7.36 -1.86 20.60
C VAL A 171 -8.19 -2.03 21.85
N ALA A 172 -9.21 -2.88 21.84
CA ALA A 172 -10.09 -3.14 22.98
C ALA A 172 -9.35 -3.72 24.21
N TYR A 173 -8.15 -4.26 24.04
CA TYR A 173 -7.30 -4.73 25.14
C TYR A 173 -6.80 -3.58 26.04
N TYR A 174 -6.75 -2.37 25.54
CA TYR A 174 -6.22 -1.20 26.25
C TYR A 174 -7.34 -0.41 26.95
N ASN A 175 -6.95 0.51 27.84
CA ASN A 175 -7.88 1.44 28.49
C ASN A 175 -8.51 2.42 27.46
N SER A 176 -9.64 3.03 27.81
CA SER A 176 -10.42 3.89 26.90
C SER A 176 -9.65 5.07 26.31
N GLU A 177 -8.74 5.66 27.10
CA GLU A 177 -7.88 6.75 26.64
C GLU A 177 -6.90 6.28 25.53
N THR A 178 -6.19 5.19 25.80
CA THR A 178 -5.27 4.57 24.82
C THR A 178 -6.01 4.10 23.56
N GLN A 179 -7.22 3.57 23.70
CA GLN A 179 -8.06 3.19 22.55
C GLN A 179 -8.32 4.38 21.63
N SER A 180 -8.69 5.53 22.21
CA SER A 180 -8.97 6.75 21.45
C SER A 180 -7.72 7.24 20.70
N ILE A 181 -6.57 7.22 21.35
CA ILE A 181 -5.29 7.60 20.74
C ILE A 181 -4.93 6.66 19.59
N LEU A 182 -5.05 5.35 19.77
CA LEU A 182 -4.71 4.35 18.75
C LEU A 182 -5.61 4.46 17.51
N ARG A 183 -6.92 4.68 17.71
CA ARG A 183 -7.86 4.92 16.60
C ARG A 183 -7.55 6.21 15.87
N ALA A 184 -7.28 7.29 16.59
CA ALA A 184 -6.90 8.58 16.02
C ALA A 184 -5.59 8.46 15.20
N LEU A 185 -4.58 7.77 15.77
CA LEU A 185 -3.31 7.55 15.08
C LEU A 185 -3.49 6.75 13.77
N ARG A 186 -4.26 5.64 13.81
CA ARG A 186 -4.57 4.86 12.61
C ARG A 186 -5.27 5.72 11.55
N SER A 187 -6.28 6.48 11.95
CA SER A 187 -7.02 7.38 11.04
C SER A 187 -6.11 8.45 10.45
N ALA A 188 -5.26 9.07 11.26
CA ALA A 188 -4.28 10.06 10.81
C ALA A 188 -3.28 9.46 9.81
N CYS A 189 -2.77 8.26 10.08
CA CYS A 189 -1.88 7.56 9.15
C CYS A 189 -2.56 7.28 7.80
N SER A 190 -3.81 6.81 7.79
CA SER A 190 -4.56 6.56 6.57
C SER A 190 -4.84 7.85 5.79
N SER A 191 -5.24 8.92 6.47
CA SER A 191 -5.50 10.23 5.86
C SER A 191 -4.24 10.82 5.24
N LEU A 192 -3.11 10.76 5.96
CA LEU A 192 -1.84 11.27 5.46
C LEU A 192 -1.35 10.48 4.24
N ASN A 193 -1.51 9.15 4.23
CA ASN A 193 -1.22 8.33 3.06
C ASN A 193 -2.04 8.77 1.83
N THR A 194 -3.33 9.02 2.03
CA THR A 194 -4.21 9.51 0.97
C THR A 194 -3.76 10.87 0.43
N ILE A 195 -3.37 11.79 1.30
CA ILE A 195 -2.83 13.11 0.90
C ILE A 195 -1.55 12.96 0.08
N LEU A 196 -0.61 12.12 0.55
CA LEU A 196 0.63 11.84 -0.17
C LEU A 196 0.36 11.22 -1.55
N PHE A 197 -0.57 10.27 -1.62
CA PHE A 197 -0.98 9.64 -2.87
C PHE A 197 -1.59 10.64 -3.85
N ILE A 198 -2.53 11.49 -3.39
CA ILE A 198 -3.14 12.53 -4.24
C ILE A 198 -2.07 13.50 -4.74
N SER A 199 -1.16 13.94 -3.86
CA SER A 199 -0.05 14.82 -4.23
C SER A 199 0.84 14.17 -5.30
N TYR A 200 1.16 12.89 -5.15
CA TYR A 200 1.90 12.11 -6.14
C TYR A 200 1.18 12.06 -7.49
N ILE A 201 -0.13 11.75 -7.51
CA ILE A 201 -0.92 11.68 -8.75
C ILE A 201 -0.98 13.04 -9.46
N VAL A 202 -1.16 14.13 -8.70
CA VAL A 202 -1.15 15.49 -9.28
C VAL A 202 0.18 15.81 -9.96
N LEU A 203 1.30 15.47 -9.32
CA LEU A 203 2.64 15.65 -9.88
C LEU A 203 2.85 14.76 -11.12
N LEU A 204 2.38 13.51 -11.09
CA LEU A 204 2.44 12.58 -12.22
C LEU A 204 1.70 13.15 -13.44
N ILE A 205 0.47 13.61 -13.26
CA ILE A 205 -0.35 14.19 -14.34
C ILE A 205 0.33 15.42 -14.94
N ARG A 206 0.86 16.32 -14.10
CA ARG A 206 1.59 17.50 -14.57
C ARG A 206 2.82 17.12 -15.39
N HIS A 207 3.64 16.23 -14.87
CA HIS A 207 4.86 15.77 -15.55
C HIS A 207 4.54 15.19 -16.93
N LYS A 208 3.55 14.34 -17.02
CA LYS A 208 3.10 13.73 -18.29
C LYS A 208 2.52 14.73 -19.27
N ASN A 209 1.75 15.71 -18.81
CA ASN A 209 1.21 16.76 -19.67
C ASN A 209 2.33 17.62 -20.29
N GLU A 210 3.37 17.91 -19.51
CA GLU A 210 4.56 18.62 -20.00
C GLU A 210 5.31 17.81 -21.07
N GLU A 211 5.50 16.49 -20.86
CA GLU A 211 6.10 15.61 -21.85
C GLU A 211 5.30 15.58 -23.15
N ARG A 212 3.97 15.46 -23.07
CA ARG A 212 3.09 15.45 -24.24
C ARG A 212 3.12 16.78 -25.02
N ALA A 213 3.13 17.91 -24.31
CA ALA A 213 3.24 19.22 -24.93
C ALA A 213 4.57 19.36 -25.72
N ARG A 214 5.68 18.84 -25.18
CA ARG A 214 6.97 18.83 -25.87
C ARG A 214 6.98 17.97 -27.12
N ILE A 215 6.45 16.76 -27.06
CA ILE A 215 6.36 15.87 -28.21
C ILE A 215 5.56 16.54 -29.34
N ARG A 216 4.45 17.22 -29.01
CA ARG A 216 3.68 17.99 -30.00
C ARG A 216 4.51 19.10 -30.65
N LEU A 217 5.21 19.91 -29.85
CA LEU A 217 6.07 21.00 -30.36
C LEU A 217 7.23 20.48 -31.22
N LEU A 218 7.76 19.29 -30.92
CA LEU A 218 8.79 18.67 -31.74
C LEU A 218 8.22 18.18 -33.06
N ASN A 219 7.05 17.57 -33.08
CA ASN A 219 6.38 17.10 -34.30
C ASN A 219 5.89 18.23 -35.21
N GLU A 220 5.59 19.43 -34.65
CA GLU A 220 5.23 20.61 -35.44
C GLU A 220 6.43 21.28 -36.10
N LYS A 221 7.66 20.97 -35.69
CA LYS A 221 8.91 21.51 -36.25
C LYS A 221 9.55 20.61 -37.29
N LEU A 222 9.06 19.38 -37.46
CA LEU A 222 9.45 18.42 -38.49
C LEU A 222 8.50 18.51 -39.70
#